data_ad166d6b74e6d00b5e816bf3efd0d638
#
_entry.id   ad166d6b74e6d00b5e816bf3efd0d638
#
_cell.length_a   1.000
_cell.length_b   1.000
_cell.length_c   1.000
_cell.angle_alpha   90.00
_cell.angle_beta   90.00
_cell.angle_gamma   90.00
#
_symmetry.space_group_name_H-M   'P 1'
#
loop_
_entity.id
_entity.type
_entity.pdbx_description
1 polymer ?
#
loop_
_entity_poly.entity_id
_entity_poly.type
_entity_poly.pdbx_seq_one_letter_code
_entity_poly.pdbx_strand_id
1 'polypeptide(L)'
;GLESAGKSTLFNFLTESAASDERNFRGSTVVCREGVIKDADINLVDTPGIRFQSDSETTKLALNALNQHDGILLVLRATNAQQEWQMICNLIPSQTKRLIILLTFADKVIEGLAEVAEYLGEISGAPVMAVNAREADRNVRQDALQLLLHGKPAPSVDTLTSQQIPVINLLTEVPQQTIFEHRRGGRPAAIICLFLLFAVPVWCAWLLSDFIQPVIDSAVIQPLENITTNWPDFLKALFVGNYGLFSLGLYSFVWAFPVVVLIGLSLSLTDDSGLKERITATLDPWLRKVGLSGQDLIPVLSGFGCNVVAVFQSRSCSRCTRHACISMISFGSACSYQTGATLSLFNAAHQPWLFVPYLSLLFITGAIHTRLWNGSLKPSEDQRLTEPTWLQWPRWRNVTWMLKNILRQFITQAMPLFLIICSVAGMLDYAGI
;
A
#
# COMPACT_ATOMS: atom_id res chain seq x y z
N GLY A 1 -10.70 7.74 9.74
CA GLY A 1 -11.57 6.62 9.36
C GLY A 1 -10.79 5.31 9.22
N LEU A 2 -11.52 4.19 9.13
CA LEU A 2 -10.94 2.86 8.96
C LEU A 2 -10.21 2.71 7.62
N GLU A 3 -9.47 1.61 7.45
CA GLU A 3 -8.88 1.26 6.16
C GLU A 3 -9.97 1.08 5.10
N SER A 4 -9.64 1.38 3.85
CA SER A 4 -10.55 1.27 2.69
C SER A 4 -11.86 2.07 2.78
N ALA A 5 -11.96 3.03 3.70
CA ALA A 5 -13.10 3.94 3.81
C ALA A 5 -13.13 5.06 2.74
N GLY A 6 -12.27 5.01 1.72
CA GLY A 6 -12.27 6.00 0.63
C GLY A 6 -11.57 7.33 0.97
N LYS A 7 -10.77 7.42 2.05
CA LYS A 7 -10.09 8.64 2.50
C LYS A 7 -9.25 9.30 1.41
N SER A 8 -8.37 8.56 0.79
CA SER A 8 -7.46 9.09 -0.23
C SER A 8 -8.18 9.52 -1.50
N THR A 9 -9.28 8.85 -1.86
CA THR A 9 -10.15 9.29 -2.95
C THR A 9 -10.80 10.61 -2.63
N LEU A 10 -11.32 10.75 -1.41
CA LEU A 10 -11.94 11.97 -0.91
C LEU A 10 -10.91 13.12 -0.78
N PHE A 11 -9.70 12.82 -0.28
CA PHE A 11 -8.61 13.79 -0.22
C PHE A 11 -8.28 14.36 -1.59
N ASN A 12 -8.10 13.50 -2.60
CA ASN A 12 -7.85 13.91 -3.98
C ASN A 12 -9.00 14.73 -4.59
N PHE A 13 -10.23 14.43 -4.19
CA PHE A 13 -11.41 15.16 -4.62
C PHE A 13 -11.46 16.57 -4.00
N LEU A 14 -11.21 16.70 -2.70
CA LEU A 14 -11.28 17.98 -2.00
C LEU A 14 -10.11 18.92 -2.35
N THR A 15 -8.90 18.39 -2.48
CA THR A 15 -7.71 19.21 -2.72
C THR A 15 -7.49 19.59 -4.18
N GLU A 16 -8.23 18.97 -5.14
CA GLU A 16 -7.98 19.10 -6.60
C GLU A 16 -6.50 18.96 -6.98
N SER A 17 -5.70 18.47 -6.08
CA SER A 17 -4.26 18.53 -6.17
C SER A 17 -3.72 17.37 -6.99
N ALA A 18 -2.95 17.69 -8.02
CA ALA A 18 -2.08 16.74 -8.70
C ALA A 18 -0.76 16.51 -7.96
N ALA A 19 -0.43 17.35 -6.99
CA ALA A 19 0.82 17.30 -6.24
C ALA A 19 0.57 17.75 -4.79
N SER A 20 0.43 16.79 -3.89
CA SER A 20 0.51 17.02 -2.47
C SER A 20 1.99 16.97 -2.05
N ASP A 21 2.44 17.93 -1.27
CA ASP A 21 3.72 17.84 -0.57
C ASP A 21 3.64 16.70 0.44
N GLU A 22 4.44 15.67 0.22
CA GLU A 22 4.56 14.56 1.16
C GLU A 22 5.53 14.96 2.25
N ARG A 23 5.03 15.11 3.47
CA ARG A 23 5.90 15.26 4.64
C ARG A 23 6.04 13.93 5.36
N ASN A 24 7.25 13.43 5.42
CA ASN A 24 7.61 12.32 6.28
C ASN A 24 7.61 12.80 7.73
N PHE A 25 6.77 12.24 8.58
CA PHE A 25 6.95 12.43 10.03
C PHE A 25 8.32 11.90 10.43
N ARG A 26 9.08 12.72 11.22
CA ARG A 26 10.42 12.35 11.67
C ARG A 26 10.41 10.96 12.31
N GLY A 27 11.15 10.03 11.69
CA GLY A 27 11.29 8.66 12.18
C GLY A 27 10.26 7.66 11.68
N SER A 28 9.32 8.03 10.80
CA SER A 28 8.39 7.08 10.17
C SER A 28 8.46 7.19 8.65
N THR A 29 8.40 6.04 7.99
CA THR A 29 8.30 5.95 6.52
C THR A 29 6.84 5.89 6.04
N VAL A 30 5.90 6.02 6.96
CA VAL A 30 4.48 6.14 6.64
C VAL A 30 4.21 7.59 6.31
N VAL A 31 3.83 7.83 5.08
CA VAL A 31 3.59 9.17 4.54
C VAL A 31 2.16 9.58 4.85
N CYS A 32 2.00 10.66 5.64
CA CYS A 32 0.76 11.42 5.63
C CYS A 32 0.83 12.41 4.47
N ARG A 33 -0.24 12.56 3.73
CA ARG A 33 -0.33 13.53 2.65
C ARG A 33 -0.86 14.83 3.18
N GLU A 34 -0.19 15.93 2.86
CA GLU A 34 -0.70 17.27 3.10
C GLU A 34 -1.14 17.89 1.77
N GLY A 35 -2.28 18.51 1.76
CA GLY A 35 -2.81 19.22 0.60
C GLY A 35 -3.54 20.48 1.04
N VAL A 36 -3.28 21.59 0.36
CA VAL A 36 -3.96 22.84 0.63
C VAL A 36 -5.21 22.94 -0.24
N ILE A 37 -6.35 23.16 0.38
CA ILE A 37 -7.59 23.51 -0.30
C ILE A 37 -7.55 25.02 -0.54
N LYS A 38 -7.16 25.43 -1.75
CA LYS A 38 -6.92 26.84 -2.10
C LYS A 38 -8.13 27.75 -1.90
N ASP A 39 -9.33 27.21 -2.12
CA ASP A 39 -10.57 27.99 -2.04
C ASP A 39 -10.99 28.32 -0.59
N ALA A 40 -10.42 27.62 0.40
CA ALA A 40 -10.79 27.76 1.80
C ALA A 40 -9.59 28.01 2.73
N ASP A 41 -8.36 28.07 2.19
CA ASP A 41 -7.09 28.18 2.95
C ASP A 41 -6.98 27.14 4.08
N ILE A 42 -7.50 25.92 3.81
CA ILE A 42 -7.46 24.79 4.74
C ILE A 42 -6.34 23.85 4.34
N ASN A 43 -5.47 23.53 5.30
CA ASN A 43 -4.50 22.46 5.13
C ASN A 43 -5.12 21.12 5.54
N LEU A 44 -5.33 20.23 4.58
CA LEU A 44 -5.89 18.91 4.79
C LEU A 44 -4.78 17.87 4.86
N VAL A 45 -4.84 17.01 5.89
CA VAL A 45 -3.86 15.92 6.08
C VAL A 45 -4.57 14.58 5.93
N ASP A 46 -4.18 13.80 4.91
CA ASP A 46 -4.65 12.41 4.75
C ASP A 46 -3.82 11.50 5.64
N THR A 47 -4.46 10.87 6.60
CA THR A 47 -3.83 9.95 7.55
C THR A 47 -4.00 8.51 7.13
N PRO A 48 -3.07 7.60 7.48
CA PRO A 48 -3.28 6.18 7.32
C PRO A 48 -4.59 5.71 7.95
N GLY A 49 -5.19 4.65 7.40
CA GLY A 49 -6.38 4.04 7.97
C GLY A 49 -6.13 3.49 9.37
N ILE A 50 -7.09 3.71 10.26
CA ILE A 50 -7.08 3.11 11.60
C ILE A 50 -7.52 1.65 11.44
N ARG A 51 -6.76 0.73 12.01
CA ARG A 51 -7.12 -0.67 12.16
C ARG A 51 -7.66 -0.90 13.57
N PHE A 52 -8.84 -1.46 13.67
CA PHE A 52 -9.43 -1.83 14.97
C PHE A 52 -8.58 -2.93 15.62
N GLN A 53 -8.35 -2.84 16.94
CA GLN A 53 -7.49 -3.73 17.74
C GLN A 53 -6.01 -3.80 17.30
N SER A 54 -5.59 -2.96 16.38
CA SER A 54 -4.22 -2.93 15.91
C SER A 54 -3.47 -1.78 16.56
N ASP A 55 -2.38 -2.12 17.22
CA ASP A 55 -1.40 -1.18 17.73
C ASP A 55 -0.28 -0.92 16.70
N SER A 56 -0.60 -1.03 15.42
CA SER A 56 0.34 -0.77 14.32
C SER A 56 0.90 0.67 14.41
N GLU A 57 2.10 0.86 13.92
CA GLU A 57 2.72 2.18 13.85
C GLU A 57 1.87 3.16 13.04
N THR A 58 1.20 2.68 11.99
CA THR A 58 0.29 3.48 11.16
C THR A 58 -0.90 4.00 11.96
N THR A 59 -1.51 3.17 12.81
CA THR A 59 -2.61 3.58 13.69
C THR A 59 -2.15 4.62 14.70
N LYS A 60 -0.98 4.42 15.32
CA LYS A 60 -0.41 5.41 16.25
C LYS A 60 -0.13 6.74 15.59
N LEU A 61 0.39 6.74 14.36
CA LEU A 61 0.62 7.95 13.58
C LEU A 61 -0.68 8.68 13.26
N ALA A 62 -1.72 7.94 12.84
CA ALA A 62 -3.03 8.52 12.60
C ALA A 62 -3.60 9.19 13.87
N LEU A 63 -3.50 8.52 15.03
CA LEU A 63 -3.95 9.08 16.32
C LEU A 63 -3.11 10.29 16.75
N ASN A 64 -1.80 10.26 16.55
CA ASN A 64 -0.94 11.42 16.83
C ASN A 64 -1.29 12.61 15.94
N ALA A 65 -1.56 12.38 14.65
CA ALA A 65 -2.01 13.42 13.74
C ALA A 65 -3.34 14.04 14.21
N LEU A 66 -4.30 13.24 14.70
CA LEU A 66 -5.54 13.75 15.27
C LEU A 66 -5.31 14.69 16.44
N ASN A 67 -4.26 14.47 17.25
CA ASN A 67 -3.95 15.32 18.39
C ASN A 67 -3.27 16.65 18.01
N GLN A 68 -2.65 16.74 16.84
CA GLN A 68 -1.87 17.91 16.41
C GLN A 68 -2.67 18.93 15.58
N HIS A 69 -3.88 18.59 15.12
CA HIS A 69 -4.68 19.42 14.22
C HIS A 69 -5.97 19.90 14.88
N ASP A 70 -6.48 21.05 14.43
CA ASP A 70 -7.64 21.73 15.03
C ASP A 70 -8.99 21.16 14.62
N GLY A 71 -9.04 20.42 13.51
CA GLY A 71 -10.26 19.81 12.98
C GLY A 71 -10.08 18.34 12.59
N ILE A 72 -11.13 17.58 12.70
CA ILE A 72 -11.19 16.17 12.34
C ILE A 72 -12.25 15.98 11.27
N LEU A 73 -11.81 15.51 10.10
CA LEU A 73 -12.68 15.00 9.06
C LEU A 73 -12.78 13.49 9.20
N LEU A 74 -13.86 13.00 9.78
CA LEU A 74 -14.11 11.58 9.95
C LEU A 74 -14.76 11.01 8.70
N VAL A 75 -14.12 10.04 8.08
CA VAL A 75 -14.62 9.36 6.89
C VAL A 75 -15.11 7.98 7.28
N LEU A 76 -16.39 7.71 7.05
CA LEU A 76 -17.05 6.43 7.31
C LEU A 76 -17.66 5.90 6.01
N ARG A 77 -17.76 4.59 5.87
CA ARG A 77 -18.51 3.98 4.77
C ARG A 77 -20.00 4.05 5.09
N ALA A 78 -20.80 4.62 4.21
CA ALA A 78 -22.25 4.72 4.38
C ALA A 78 -22.89 3.35 4.63
N THR A 79 -22.38 2.30 3.97
CA THR A 79 -22.88 0.91 4.10
C THR A 79 -22.72 0.34 5.51
N ASN A 80 -21.75 0.80 6.28
CA ASN A 80 -21.39 0.28 7.61
C ASN A 80 -21.21 1.40 8.63
N ALA A 81 -21.81 2.55 8.39
CA ALA A 81 -21.50 3.79 9.11
C ALA A 81 -21.72 3.68 10.64
N GLN A 82 -22.78 3.01 11.07
CA GLN A 82 -23.06 2.79 12.49
C GLN A 82 -21.98 1.93 13.18
N GLN A 83 -21.60 0.83 12.54
CA GLN A 83 -20.57 -0.07 13.08
C GLN A 83 -19.21 0.61 13.12
N GLU A 84 -18.84 1.31 12.03
CA GLU A 84 -17.59 2.05 11.97
C GLU A 84 -17.55 3.19 13.00
N TRP A 85 -18.67 3.87 13.22
CA TRP A 85 -18.79 4.88 14.27
C TRP A 85 -18.52 4.30 15.67
N GLN A 86 -19.17 3.18 16.02
CA GLN A 86 -18.95 2.52 17.29
C GLN A 86 -17.49 2.16 17.56
N MET A 87 -16.77 1.80 16.52
CA MET A 87 -15.36 1.45 16.62
C MET A 87 -14.45 2.66 16.80
N ILE A 88 -14.80 3.79 16.19
CA ILE A 88 -13.92 4.95 16.12
C ILE A 88 -14.25 6.00 17.17
N CYS A 89 -15.51 6.09 17.64
CA CYS A 89 -15.95 7.16 18.55
C CYS A 89 -15.06 7.28 19.79
N ASN A 90 -14.65 6.17 20.38
CA ASN A 90 -13.75 6.12 21.55
C ASN A 90 -12.31 6.57 21.27
N LEU A 91 -11.92 6.69 20.00
CA LEU A 91 -10.58 7.11 19.60
C LEU A 91 -10.53 8.61 19.27
N ILE A 92 -11.69 9.27 19.22
CA ILE A 92 -11.77 10.72 18.96
C ILE A 92 -11.34 11.45 20.23
N PRO A 93 -10.36 12.38 20.15
CA PRO A 93 -9.96 13.14 21.32
C PRO A 93 -11.12 13.92 21.94
N SER A 94 -11.25 13.85 23.25
CA SER A 94 -12.30 14.54 24.04
C SER A 94 -12.15 16.07 24.10
N GLN A 95 -11.04 16.61 23.60
CA GLN A 95 -10.85 18.05 23.50
C GLN A 95 -11.63 18.62 22.30
N THR A 96 -12.16 19.81 22.50
CA THR A 96 -13.03 20.59 21.59
C THR A 96 -12.46 20.82 20.19
N LYS A 97 -12.35 19.77 19.40
CA LYS A 97 -11.96 19.87 17.99
C LYS A 97 -13.20 19.92 17.11
N ARG A 98 -13.11 20.63 16.01
CA ARG A 98 -14.18 20.64 15.00
C ARG A 98 -14.27 19.22 14.40
N LEU A 99 -15.45 18.62 14.50
CA LEU A 99 -15.72 17.30 13.94
C LEU A 99 -16.70 17.42 12.77
N ILE A 100 -16.38 16.76 11.67
CA ILE A 100 -17.23 16.64 10.49
C ILE A 100 -17.21 15.20 10.06
N ILE A 101 -18.37 14.66 9.70
CA ILE A 101 -18.50 13.26 9.25
C ILE A 101 -18.86 13.25 7.77
N LEU A 102 -18.05 12.57 6.97
CA LEU A 102 -18.36 12.30 5.56
C LEU A 102 -18.63 10.81 5.35
N LEU A 103 -19.79 10.50 4.81
CA LEU A 103 -20.20 9.14 4.46
C LEU A 103 -19.86 8.87 3.02
N THR A 104 -18.87 8.03 2.80
CA THR A 104 -18.47 7.57 1.45
C THR A 104 -19.29 6.36 1.01
N PHE A 105 -19.20 5.98 -0.27
CA PHE A 105 -20.02 4.89 -0.84
C PHE A 105 -21.53 5.14 -0.70
N ALA A 106 -21.96 6.39 -0.76
CA ALA A 106 -23.37 6.75 -0.70
C ALA A 106 -24.19 6.15 -1.85
N ASP A 107 -23.55 5.96 -3.01
CA ASP A 107 -24.09 5.30 -4.19
C ASP A 107 -24.38 3.79 -4.00
N LYS A 108 -23.89 3.19 -2.92
CA LYS A 108 -24.11 1.77 -2.58
C LYS A 108 -25.21 1.55 -1.55
N VAL A 109 -25.83 2.61 -1.06
CA VAL A 109 -26.97 2.55 -0.14
C VAL A 109 -28.24 2.86 -0.92
N ILE A 110 -29.19 1.92 -0.91
CA ILE A 110 -30.46 2.04 -1.64
C ILE A 110 -31.48 2.79 -0.77
N GLU A 111 -31.57 2.45 0.52
CA GLU A 111 -32.51 3.04 1.48
C GLU A 111 -31.85 3.21 2.85
N GLY A 112 -32.32 4.18 3.65
CA GLY A 112 -31.87 4.41 5.02
C GLY A 112 -30.67 5.36 5.17
N LEU A 113 -30.13 5.91 4.08
CA LEU A 113 -28.95 6.79 4.11
C LEU A 113 -29.22 8.11 4.88
N ALA A 114 -30.38 8.72 4.66
CA ALA A 114 -30.77 9.96 5.33
C ALA A 114 -30.95 9.75 6.84
N GLU A 115 -31.59 8.64 7.22
CA GLU A 115 -31.82 8.26 8.61
C GLU A 115 -30.49 8.02 9.37
N VAL A 116 -29.54 7.35 8.73
CA VAL A 116 -28.21 7.13 9.31
C VAL A 116 -27.43 8.43 9.43
N ALA A 117 -27.53 9.31 8.43
CA ALA A 117 -26.85 10.60 8.46
C ALA A 117 -27.42 11.51 9.58
N GLU A 118 -28.75 11.55 9.72
CA GLU A 118 -29.43 12.29 10.77
C GLU A 118 -29.06 11.74 12.16
N TYR A 119 -29.17 10.43 12.34
CA TYR A 119 -28.79 9.77 13.58
C TYR A 119 -27.31 10.03 13.98
N LEU A 120 -26.37 9.90 13.05
CA LEU A 120 -24.98 10.22 13.32
C LEU A 120 -24.78 11.69 13.66
N GLY A 121 -25.54 12.59 13.01
CA GLY A 121 -25.56 14.01 13.31
C GLY A 121 -26.04 14.31 14.74
N GLU A 122 -27.12 13.65 15.18
CA GLU A 122 -27.68 13.79 16.51
C GLU A 122 -26.71 13.30 17.61
N ILE A 123 -26.18 12.09 17.48
CA ILE A 123 -25.29 11.50 18.49
C ILE A 123 -23.91 12.15 18.55
N SER A 124 -23.37 12.57 17.39
CA SER A 124 -22.05 13.20 17.31
C SER A 124 -22.08 14.71 17.50
N GLY A 125 -23.25 15.33 17.38
CA GLY A 125 -23.37 16.81 17.33
C GLY A 125 -22.63 17.45 16.14
N ALA A 126 -22.12 16.63 15.20
CA ALA A 126 -21.33 17.06 14.06
C ALA A 126 -22.17 17.10 12.77
N PRO A 127 -21.86 17.98 11.83
CA PRO A 127 -22.47 17.93 10.52
C PRO A 127 -22.07 16.64 9.80
N VAL A 128 -23.06 15.99 9.18
CA VAL A 128 -22.87 14.73 8.42
C VAL A 128 -23.28 14.98 6.96
N MET A 129 -22.45 14.55 6.04
CA MET A 129 -22.72 14.65 4.61
C MET A 129 -22.38 13.33 3.91
N ALA A 130 -23.29 12.88 3.05
CA ALA A 130 -23.07 11.72 2.20
C ALA A 130 -22.42 12.14 0.87
N VAL A 131 -21.36 11.46 0.47
CA VAL A 131 -20.56 11.81 -0.71
C VAL A 131 -20.20 10.56 -1.52
N ASN A 132 -20.48 10.59 -2.82
CA ASN A 132 -19.83 9.69 -3.76
C ASN A 132 -18.51 10.34 -4.24
N ALA A 133 -17.42 10.08 -3.54
CA ALA A 133 -16.12 10.71 -3.83
C ALA A 133 -15.56 10.36 -5.23
N ARG A 134 -16.13 9.37 -5.92
CA ARG A 134 -15.72 8.98 -7.27
C ARG A 134 -16.43 9.77 -8.38
N GLU A 135 -17.67 10.17 -8.17
CA GLU A 135 -18.53 10.85 -9.16
C GLU A 135 -18.98 12.24 -8.72
N ALA A 136 -18.44 12.71 -7.58
CA ALA A 136 -18.86 13.98 -7.02
C ALA A 136 -18.57 15.16 -7.95
N ASP A 137 -19.60 15.98 -8.14
CA ASP A 137 -19.57 17.21 -8.94
C ASP A 137 -18.97 18.38 -8.12
N ARG A 138 -18.67 19.50 -8.80
CA ARG A 138 -18.14 20.71 -8.17
C ARG A 138 -19.05 21.25 -7.05
N ASN A 139 -20.36 21.12 -7.20
CA ASN A 139 -21.33 21.56 -6.20
C ASN A 139 -21.16 20.77 -4.88
N VAL A 140 -21.04 19.44 -4.95
CA VAL A 140 -20.81 18.57 -3.79
C VAL A 140 -19.49 18.91 -3.10
N ARG A 141 -18.46 19.30 -3.88
CA ARG A 141 -17.21 19.77 -3.32
C ARG A 141 -17.38 21.08 -2.55
N GLN A 142 -18.12 22.06 -3.11
CA GLN A 142 -18.37 23.34 -2.45
C GLN A 142 -19.16 23.15 -1.15
N ASP A 143 -20.19 22.30 -1.15
CA ASP A 143 -20.96 21.97 0.05
C ASP A 143 -20.07 21.32 1.13
N ALA A 144 -19.21 20.39 0.76
CA ALA A 144 -18.24 19.78 1.68
C ALA A 144 -17.25 20.83 2.23
N LEU A 145 -16.81 21.78 1.42
CA LEU A 145 -15.92 22.86 1.86
C LEU A 145 -16.64 23.83 2.83
N GLN A 146 -17.91 24.16 2.55
CA GLN A 146 -18.70 24.98 3.48
C GLN A 146 -18.85 24.29 4.84
N LEU A 147 -19.09 22.98 4.86
CA LEU A 147 -19.14 22.22 6.10
C LEU A 147 -17.79 22.22 6.84
N LEU A 148 -16.67 22.15 6.12
CA LEU A 148 -15.32 22.23 6.71
C LEU A 148 -15.07 23.59 7.38
N LEU A 149 -15.60 24.67 6.83
CA LEU A 149 -15.47 26.00 7.40
C LEU A 149 -16.37 26.21 8.64
N HIS A 150 -17.55 25.59 8.66
CA HIS A 150 -18.57 25.78 9.70
C HIS A 150 -18.68 24.59 10.68
N GLY A 151 -17.71 23.70 10.73
CA GLY A 151 -17.70 22.52 11.63
C GLY A 151 -17.89 22.93 13.10
N LYS A 152 -18.70 22.18 13.83
CA LYS A 152 -18.95 22.37 15.26
C LYS A 152 -17.90 21.62 16.09
N PRO A 153 -17.63 22.08 17.34
CA PRO A 153 -16.78 21.33 18.26
C PRO A 153 -17.40 19.97 18.57
N ALA A 154 -16.54 18.93 18.66
CA ALA A 154 -16.99 17.60 19.03
C ALA A 154 -17.55 17.58 20.44
N PRO A 155 -18.66 16.88 20.72
CA PRO A 155 -19.16 16.67 22.07
C PRO A 155 -18.17 15.87 22.89
N SER A 156 -18.28 15.96 24.24
CA SER A 156 -17.45 15.17 25.15
C SER A 156 -17.69 13.66 24.97
N VAL A 157 -16.63 12.85 25.05
CA VAL A 157 -16.67 11.40 24.85
C VAL A 157 -17.69 10.70 25.78
N ASP A 158 -17.90 11.22 26.99
CA ASP A 158 -18.84 10.66 27.97
C ASP A 158 -20.31 10.67 27.49
N THR A 159 -20.65 11.57 26.57
CA THR A 159 -21.99 11.63 25.96
C THR A 159 -22.14 10.67 24.79
N LEU A 160 -21.04 10.25 24.16
CA LEU A 160 -21.05 9.40 22.97
C LEU A 160 -21.23 7.92 23.27
N THR A 161 -20.85 7.47 24.48
CA THR A 161 -20.84 6.05 24.88
C THR A 161 -22.11 5.56 25.58
N SER A 162 -22.99 6.47 26.02
CA SER A 162 -24.13 6.11 26.89
C SER A 162 -25.45 5.87 26.17
N GLN A 163 -25.54 6.10 24.86
CA GLN A 163 -26.80 5.92 24.13
C GLN A 163 -26.89 4.52 23.51
N GLN A 164 -28.02 3.82 23.80
CA GLN A 164 -28.37 2.61 23.06
C GLN A 164 -28.59 2.97 21.58
N ILE A 165 -27.80 2.38 20.71
CA ILE A 165 -27.80 2.68 19.28
C ILE A 165 -28.97 1.91 18.65
N PRO A 166 -30.00 2.58 18.13
CA PRO A 166 -31.05 1.90 17.38
C PRO A 166 -30.42 1.29 16.12
N VAL A 167 -30.77 0.06 15.83
CA VAL A 167 -30.35 -0.59 14.58
C VAL A 167 -31.17 -0.02 13.45
N ILE A 168 -30.60 0.86 12.66
CA ILE A 168 -31.22 1.38 11.43
C ILE A 168 -30.99 0.32 10.34
N ASN A 169 -32.10 -0.13 9.75
CA ASN A 169 -32.03 -1.08 8.64
C ASN A 169 -31.58 -0.36 7.36
N LEU A 170 -30.29 -0.48 7.05
CA LEU A 170 -29.72 -0.02 5.79
C LEU A 170 -29.93 -1.09 4.70
N LEU A 171 -30.63 -0.72 3.64
CA LEU A 171 -30.66 -1.53 2.43
C LEU A 171 -29.48 -1.14 1.55
N THR A 172 -28.50 -2.01 1.45
CA THR A 172 -27.27 -1.78 0.68
C THR A 172 -27.25 -2.65 -0.57
N GLU A 173 -26.61 -2.13 -1.62
CA GLU A 173 -26.35 -2.91 -2.83
C GLU A 173 -25.41 -4.08 -2.49
N VAL A 174 -25.84 -5.29 -2.74
CA VAL A 174 -25.01 -6.48 -2.49
C VAL A 174 -23.86 -6.50 -3.49
N PRO A 175 -22.60 -6.56 -3.03
CA PRO A 175 -21.47 -6.65 -3.93
C PRO A 175 -21.60 -7.86 -4.88
N GLN A 176 -21.31 -7.66 -6.15
CA GLN A 176 -21.38 -8.73 -7.14
C GLN A 176 -20.51 -9.92 -6.71
N GLN A 177 -21.09 -11.11 -6.72
CA GLN A 177 -20.34 -12.34 -6.47
C GLN A 177 -19.36 -12.58 -7.62
N THR A 178 -18.12 -12.80 -7.27
CA THR A 178 -17.04 -13.11 -8.21
C THR A 178 -16.59 -14.56 -8.06
N ILE A 179 -15.66 -14.99 -8.91
CA ILE A 179 -15.06 -16.32 -8.82
C ILE A 179 -14.37 -16.55 -7.45
N PHE A 180 -13.94 -15.47 -6.78
CA PHE A 180 -13.22 -15.54 -5.49
C PHE A 180 -14.08 -16.01 -4.32
N GLU A 181 -15.39 -15.74 -4.34
CA GLU A 181 -16.32 -16.16 -3.30
C GLU A 181 -16.82 -17.62 -3.51
N HIS A 182 -16.48 -18.23 -4.64
CA HIS A 182 -16.89 -19.61 -4.91
C HIS A 182 -16.21 -20.60 -3.95
N ARG A 183 -17.01 -21.43 -3.27
CA ARG A 183 -16.58 -22.30 -2.17
C ARG A 183 -15.40 -23.23 -2.50
N ARG A 184 -15.33 -23.76 -3.74
CA ARG A 184 -14.28 -24.70 -4.18
C ARG A 184 -13.25 -24.04 -5.10
N GLY A 185 -13.67 -23.11 -5.95
CA GLY A 185 -12.85 -22.47 -6.97
C GLY A 185 -12.19 -21.16 -6.53
N GLY A 186 -12.71 -20.49 -5.47
CA GLY A 186 -12.26 -19.16 -5.11
C GLY A 186 -10.78 -19.09 -4.68
N ARG A 187 -10.34 -20.02 -3.83
CA ARG A 187 -8.94 -20.04 -3.36
C ARG A 187 -7.94 -20.34 -4.49
N PRO A 188 -8.10 -21.38 -5.31
CA PRO A 188 -7.25 -21.58 -6.49
C PRO A 188 -7.24 -20.36 -7.42
N ALA A 189 -8.41 -19.79 -7.69
CA ALA A 189 -8.51 -18.59 -8.53
C ALA A 189 -7.75 -17.41 -7.93
N ALA A 190 -7.83 -17.19 -6.62
CA ALA A 190 -7.08 -16.15 -5.93
C ALA A 190 -5.56 -16.38 -6.02
N ILE A 191 -5.07 -17.61 -5.86
CA ILE A 191 -3.66 -17.95 -6.01
C ILE A 191 -3.19 -17.73 -7.44
N ILE A 192 -3.95 -18.20 -8.44
CA ILE A 192 -3.61 -18.02 -9.87
C ILE A 192 -3.58 -16.51 -10.20
N CYS A 193 -4.60 -15.77 -9.77
CA CYS A 193 -4.65 -14.31 -9.99
C CYS A 193 -3.46 -13.62 -9.35
N LEU A 194 -3.14 -13.98 -8.12
CA LEU A 194 -1.98 -13.46 -7.40
C LEU A 194 -0.67 -13.77 -8.13
N PHE A 195 -0.50 -15.02 -8.59
CA PHE A 195 0.67 -15.43 -9.36
C PHE A 195 0.78 -14.61 -10.65
N LEU A 196 -0.31 -14.44 -11.40
CA LEU A 196 -0.32 -13.64 -12.63
C LEU A 196 0.01 -12.16 -12.38
N LEU A 197 -0.49 -11.57 -11.28
CA LEU A 197 -0.21 -10.18 -10.90
C LEU A 197 1.29 -9.89 -10.68
N PHE A 198 2.08 -10.92 -10.36
CA PHE A 198 3.53 -10.79 -10.18
C PHE A 198 4.31 -11.38 -11.35
N ALA A 199 3.95 -12.57 -11.84
CA ALA A 199 4.69 -13.26 -12.90
C ALA A 199 4.66 -12.51 -14.24
N VAL A 200 3.49 -11.98 -14.62
CA VAL A 200 3.35 -11.25 -15.89
C VAL A 200 4.20 -9.97 -15.90
N PRO A 201 4.13 -9.07 -14.89
CA PRO A 201 5.02 -7.91 -14.82
C PRO A 201 6.51 -8.25 -14.83
N VAL A 202 6.92 -9.28 -14.07
CA VAL A 202 8.33 -9.72 -14.04
C VAL A 202 8.77 -10.24 -15.39
N TRP A 203 7.95 -11.04 -16.05
CA TRP A 203 8.24 -11.54 -17.40
C TRP A 203 8.35 -10.43 -18.43
N CYS A 204 7.42 -9.47 -18.43
CA CYS A 204 7.48 -8.31 -19.32
C CYS A 204 8.72 -7.43 -19.03
N ALA A 205 9.05 -7.26 -17.75
CA ALA A 205 10.25 -6.53 -17.35
C ALA A 205 11.52 -7.21 -17.84
N TRP A 206 11.58 -8.54 -17.72
CA TRP A 206 12.70 -9.32 -18.21
C TRP A 206 12.89 -9.12 -19.74
N LEU A 207 11.83 -9.27 -20.54
CA LEU A 207 11.88 -9.04 -21.99
C LEU A 207 12.36 -7.62 -22.31
N LEU A 208 11.89 -6.62 -21.57
CA LEU A 208 12.27 -5.22 -21.77
C LEU A 208 13.76 -5.00 -21.43
N SER A 209 14.21 -5.55 -20.32
CA SER A 209 15.60 -5.45 -19.87
C SER A 209 16.58 -6.14 -20.81
N ASP A 210 16.20 -7.34 -21.29
CA ASP A 210 16.99 -8.11 -22.27
C ASP A 210 17.13 -7.35 -23.60
N PHE A 211 16.09 -6.65 -24.02
CA PHE A 211 16.13 -5.79 -25.21
C PHE A 211 16.97 -4.51 -25.01
N ILE A 212 16.91 -3.88 -23.84
CA ILE A 212 17.59 -2.62 -23.54
C ILE A 212 19.07 -2.85 -23.25
N GLN A 213 19.45 -3.95 -22.62
CA GLN A 213 20.84 -4.21 -22.19
C GLN A 213 21.87 -4.08 -23.32
N PRO A 214 21.72 -4.69 -24.51
CA PRO A 214 22.70 -4.56 -25.59
C PRO A 214 22.87 -3.11 -26.07
N VAL A 215 21.80 -2.32 -26.03
CA VAL A 215 21.85 -0.90 -26.40
C VAL A 215 22.68 -0.11 -25.37
N ILE A 216 22.48 -0.38 -24.09
CA ILE A 216 23.26 0.26 -23.02
C ILE A 216 24.72 -0.18 -23.07
N ASP A 217 25.01 -1.43 -23.37
CA ASP A 217 26.36 -1.96 -23.51
C ASP A 217 27.13 -1.22 -24.61
N SER A 218 26.52 -1.10 -25.78
CA SER A 218 27.15 -0.45 -26.91
C SER A 218 27.23 1.08 -26.81
N ALA A 219 26.18 1.71 -26.25
CA ALA A 219 26.08 3.18 -26.22
C ALA A 219 26.76 3.81 -24.99
N VAL A 220 26.88 3.09 -23.87
CA VAL A 220 27.36 3.65 -22.61
C VAL A 220 28.57 2.89 -22.06
N ILE A 221 28.46 1.57 -21.86
CA ILE A 221 29.50 0.81 -21.17
C ILE A 221 30.80 0.77 -22.00
N GLN A 222 30.75 0.33 -23.24
CA GLN A 222 31.95 0.27 -24.12
C GLN A 222 32.67 1.62 -24.31
N PRO A 223 31.97 2.74 -24.60
CA PRO A 223 32.62 4.05 -24.62
C PRO A 223 33.25 4.45 -23.29
N LEU A 224 32.58 4.13 -22.18
CA LEU A 224 33.06 4.44 -20.83
C LEU A 224 34.34 3.65 -20.50
N GLU A 225 34.37 2.34 -20.80
CA GLU A 225 35.55 1.51 -20.65
C GLU A 225 36.73 2.05 -21.45
N ASN A 226 36.53 2.51 -22.70
CA ASN A 226 37.54 3.11 -23.52
C ASN A 226 38.11 4.43 -22.95
N ILE A 227 37.24 5.29 -22.40
CA ILE A 227 37.64 6.57 -21.78
C ILE A 227 38.43 6.34 -20.50
N THR A 228 38.05 5.31 -19.71
CA THR A 228 38.64 5.00 -18.41
C THR A 228 39.92 4.16 -18.50
N THR A 229 40.35 3.78 -19.72
CA THR A 229 41.53 2.91 -19.92
C THR A 229 42.80 3.48 -19.27
N ASN A 230 42.97 4.81 -19.28
CA ASN A 230 44.14 5.52 -18.73
C ASN A 230 43.94 5.99 -17.28
N TRP A 231 42.87 5.60 -16.63
CA TRP A 231 42.60 6.00 -15.22
C TRP A 231 43.48 5.18 -14.26
N PRO A 232 43.77 5.72 -13.06
CA PRO A 232 44.38 4.95 -11.98
C PRO A 232 43.54 3.73 -11.63
N ASP A 233 44.19 2.59 -11.33
CA ASP A 233 43.53 1.29 -11.11
C ASP A 233 42.43 1.37 -10.02
N PHE A 234 42.66 2.16 -8.98
CA PHE A 234 41.67 2.41 -7.94
C PHE A 234 40.37 3.05 -8.47
N LEU A 235 40.52 4.10 -9.30
CA LEU A 235 39.35 4.76 -9.90
C LEU A 235 38.65 3.85 -10.91
N LYS A 236 39.43 3.08 -11.67
CA LYS A 236 38.88 2.10 -12.59
C LYS A 236 38.08 1.03 -11.88
N ALA A 237 38.58 0.47 -10.80
CA ALA A 237 37.86 -0.51 -9.97
C ALA A 237 36.57 0.09 -9.39
N LEU A 238 36.62 1.33 -8.90
CA LEU A 238 35.46 1.99 -8.28
C LEU A 238 34.34 2.31 -9.30
N PHE A 239 34.70 2.74 -10.51
CA PHE A 239 33.71 3.26 -11.47
C PHE A 239 33.31 2.23 -12.53
N VAL A 240 34.22 1.40 -13.01
CA VAL A 240 34.03 0.53 -14.19
C VAL A 240 34.40 -0.94 -13.92
N GLY A 241 34.97 -1.24 -12.74
CA GLY A 241 35.28 -2.60 -12.33
C GLY A 241 34.04 -3.50 -12.22
N ASN A 242 34.22 -4.78 -11.89
CA ASN A 242 33.13 -5.77 -11.76
C ASN A 242 32.00 -5.30 -10.83
N TYR A 243 32.34 -4.58 -9.76
CA TYR A 243 31.40 -3.98 -8.80
C TYR A 243 31.27 -2.45 -9.00
N GLY A 244 31.75 -1.93 -10.13
CA GLY A 244 31.83 -0.50 -10.38
C GLY A 244 30.46 0.19 -10.42
N LEU A 245 30.48 1.46 -10.09
CA LEU A 245 29.27 2.31 -10.06
C LEU A 245 28.57 2.36 -11.41
N PHE A 246 29.31 2.45 -12.51
CA PHE A 246 28.76 2.54 -13.87
C PHE A 246 28.53 1.15 -14.48
N SER A 247 29.26 0.11 -14.07
CA SER A 247 29.02 -1.25 -14.55
C SER A 247 27.86 -1.89 -13.77
N LEU A 248 28.09 -2.37 -12.55
CA LEU A 248 27.06 -3.04 -11.75
C LEU A 248 25.89 -2.12 -11.40
N GLY A 249 26.16 -0.83 -11.11
CA GLY A 249 25.11 0.15 -10.79
C GLY A 249 24.14 0.38 -11.96
N LEU A 250 24.66 0.56 -13.18
CA LEU A 250 23.83 0.76 -14.37
C LEU A 250 23.10 -0.51 -14.78
N TYR A 251 23.77 -1.67 -14.78
CA TYR A 251 23.10 -2.95 -15.05
C TYR A 251 21.97 -3.22 -14.05
N SER A 252 22.21 -2.98 -12.76
CA SER A 252 21.18 -3.13 -11.73
C SER A 252 19.99 -2.19 -11.97
N PHE A 253 20.24 -0.97 -12.43
CA PHE A 253 19.16 -0.06 -12.79
C PHE A 253 18.37 -0.58 -13.99
N VAL A 254 19.04 -1.02 -15.06
CA VAL A 254 18.41 -1.57 -16.28
C VAL A 254 17.50 -2.76 -15.95
N TRP A 255 17.90 -3.62 -15.01
CA TRP A 255 17.12 -4.79 -14.63
C TRP A 255 16.08 -4.50 -13.55
N ALA A 256 16.39 -3.65 -12.57
CA ALA A 256 15.48 -3.37 -11.48
C ALA A 256 14.37 -2.38 -11.82
N PHE A 257 14.66 -1.35 -12.60
CA PHE A 257 13.72 -0.28 -12.90
C PHE A 257 12.45 -0.77 -13.63
N PRO A 258 12.52 -1.56 -14.72
CA PRO A 258 11.34 -2.10 -15.39
C PRO A 258 10.50 -2.98 -14.45
N VAL A 259 11.14 -3.80 -13.61
CA VAL A 259 10.44 -4.64 -12.64
C VAL A 259 9.66 -3.80 -11.64
N VAL A 260 10.29 -2.76 -11.08
CA VAL A 260 9.64 -1.85 -10.11
C VAL A 260 8.48 -1.10 -10.76
N VAL A 261 8.64 -0.63 -12.00
CA VAL A 261 7.57 0.06 -12.75
C VAL A 261 6.39 -0.87 -12.98
N LEU A 262 6.61 -2.06 -13.51
CA LEU A 262 5.54 -2.96 -13.93
C LEU A 262 4.85 -3.64 -12.73
N ILE A 263 5.59 -4.06 -11.70
CA ILE A 263 5.00 -4.55 -10.44
C ILE A 263 4.26 -3.40 -9.75
N GLY A 264 4.84 -2.20 -9.69
CA GLY A 264 4.20 -1.03 -9.11
C GLY A 264 2.89 -0.68 -9.81
N LEU A 265 2.85 -0.78 -11.13
CA LEU A 265 1.65 -0.59 -11.93
C LEU A 265 0.59 -1.66 -11.62
N SER A 266 0.99 -2.94 -11.61
CA SER A 266 0.11 -4.07 -11.30
C SER A 266 -0.51 -3.94 -9.91
N LEU A 267 0.28 -3.62 -8.89
CA LEU A 267 -0.18 -3.41 -7.52
C LEU A 267 -1.12 -2.20 -7.42
N SER A 268 -0.78 -1.08 -8.09
CA SER A 268 -1.61 0.12 -8.06
C SER A 268 -2.97 -0.08 -8.73
N LEU A 269 -3.01 -0.83 -9.83
CA LEU A 269 -4.26 -1.22 -10.50
C LEU A 269 -5.12 -2.13 -9.60
N THR A 270 -4.49 -3.08 -8.94
CA THR A 270 -5.15 -4.04 -8.05
C THR A 270 -5.72 -3.36 -6.80
N ASP A 271 -4.99 -2.40 -6.26
CA ASP A 271 -5.38 -1.62 -5.07
C ASP A 271 -6.58 -0.71 -5.37
N ASP A 272 -6.53 0.05 -6.47
CA ASP A 272 -7.61 0.99 -6.84
C ASP A 272 -8.89 0.28 -7.35
N SER A 273 -8.77 -0.94 -7.87
CA SER A 273 -9.91 -1.73 -8.36
C SER A 273 -10.68 -2.48 -7.27
N GLY A 274 -10.15 -2.59 -6.04
CA GLY A 274 -10.71 -3.43 -4.97
C GLY A 274 -10.42 -4.93 -5.12
N LEU A 275 -9.64 -5.34 -6.13
CA LEU A 275 -9.28 -6.73 -6.37
C LEU A 275 -8.36 -7.28 -5.26
N LYS A 276 -7.50 -6.42 -4.72
CA LYS A 276 -6.62 -6.72 -3.60
C LYS A 276 -7.39 -7.23 -2.39
N GLU A 277 -8.42 -6.50 -1.97
CA GLU A 277 -9.23 -6.83 -0.80
C GLU A 277 -9.94 -8.18 -0.97
N ARG A 278 -10.42 -8.48 -2.17
CA ARG A 278 -11.06 -9.77 -2.46
C ARG A 278 -10.08 -10.92 -2.42
N ILE A 279 -8.90 -10.78 -3.04
CA ILE A 279 -7.85 -11.81 -3.00
C ILE A 279 -7.41 -12.04 -1.54
N THR A 280 -7.15 -10.97 -0.80
CA THR A 280 -6.69 -11.06 0.60
C THR A 280 -7.74 -11.69 1.51
N ALA A 281 -9.02 -11.33 1.36
CA ALA A 281 -10.12 -11.93 2.10
C ALA A 281 -10.27 -13.44 1.80
N THR A 282 -10.13 -13.83 0.54
CA THR A 282 -10.22 -15.24 0.11
C THR A 282 -9.08 -16.10 0.65
N LEU A 283 -7.87 -15.55 0.75
CA LEU A 283 -6.68 -16.26 1.22
C LEU A 283 -6.46 -16.15 2.74
N ASP A 284 -7.12 -15.21 3.43
CA ASP A 284 -6.98 -14.97 4.86
C ASP A 284 -7.06 -16.25 5.73
N PRO A 285 -8.01 -17.18 5.52
CA PRO A 285 -8.07 -18.41 6.34
C PRO A 285 -6.84 -19.32 6.21
N TRP A 286 -6.11 -19.25 5.09
CA TRP A 286 -4.88 -20.00 4.89
C TRP A 286 -3.68 -19.27 5.50
N LEU A 287 -3.61 -17.96 5.32
CA LEU A 287 -2.53 -17.13 5.86
C LEU A 287 -2.52 -17.16 7.39
N ARG A 288 -3.67 -17.17 8.03
CA ARG A 288 -3.78 -17.32 9.50
C ARG A 288 -3.16 -18.61 10.03
N LYS A 289 -3.18 -19.69 9.25
CA LYS A 289 -2.51 -20.94 9.63
C LYS A 289 -0.98 -20.80 9.71
N VAL A 290 -0.44 -19.82 9.00
CA VAL A 290 1.00 -19.51 8.96
C VAL A 290 1.38 -18.41 9.96
N GLY A 291 0.37 -17.79 10.62
CA GLY A 291 0.59 -16.67 11.53
C GLY A 291 0.52 -15.30 10.85
N LEU A 292 -0.03 -15.24 9.64
CA LEU A 292 -0.25 -14.01 8.85
C LEU A 292 -1.73 -13.70 8.75
N SER A 293 -2.09 -12.44 8.56
CA SER A 293 -3.42 -12.01 8.16
C SER A 293 -3.48 -11.80 6.65
N GLY A 294 -4.69 -11.78 6.06
CA GLY A 294 -4.87 -11.47 4.64
C GLY A 294 -4.21 -10.14 4.24
N GLN A 295 -4.25 -9.14 5.11
CA GLN A 295 -3.65 -7.83 4.88
C GLN A 295 -2.12 -7.86 4.84
N ASP A 296 -1.47 -8.82 5.49
CA ASP A 296 -0.01 -8.98 5.47
C ASP A 296 0.49 -9.55 4.14
N LEU A 297 -0.41 -10.06 3.29
CA LEU A 297 -0.07 -10.64 2.00
C LEU A 297 0.66 -9.65 1.09
N ILE A 298 0.24 -8.38 1.09
CA ILE A 298 0.82 -7.36 0.20
C ILE A 298 2.28 -7.05 0.56
N PRO A 299 2.65 -6.74 1.83
CA PRO A 299 4.05 -6.62 2.21
C PRO A 299 4.88 -7.85 1.87
N VAL A 300 4.36 -9.06 2.14
CA VAL A 300 5.05 -10.32 1.85
C VAL A 300 5.34 -10.45 0.35
N LEU A 301 4.36 -10.19 -0.50
CA LEU A 301 4.52 -10.28 -1.95
C LEU A 301 5.42 -9.19 -2.51
N SER A 302 5.37 -7.99 -1.93
CA SER A 302 6.31 -6.92 -2.28
C SER A 302 7.76 -7.33 -2.03
N GLY A 303 8.02 -8.26 -1.09
CA GLY A 303 9.34 -8.83 -0.82
C GLY A 303 9.93 -9.63 -2.00
N PHE A 304 9.11 -10.14 -2.90
CA PHE A 304 9.59 -10.77 -4.13
C PHE A 304 10.03 -9.76 -5.20
N GLY A 305 9.66 -8.50 -5.05
CA GLY A 305 10.13 -7.40 -5.90
C GLY A 305 11.24 -6.59 -5.25
N CYS A 306 11.06 -6.17 -3.99
CA CYS A 306 12.05 -5.37 -3.27
C CYS A 306 11.86 -5.52 -1.75
N ASN A 307 12.80 -6.19 -1.08
CA ASN A 307 12.75 -6.40 0.37
C ASN A 307 12.75 -5.09 1.16
N VAL A 308 13.42 -4.05 0.68
CA VAL A 308 13.40 -2.73 1.34
C VAL A 308 11.99 -2.16 1.38
N VAL A 309 11.31 -2.14 0.23
CA VAL A 309 9.92 -1.68 0.14
C VAL A 309 8.99 -2.56 0.98
N ALA A 310 9.18 -3.87 0.94
CA ALA A 310 8.39 -4.83 1.72
C ALA A 310 8.52 -4.60 3.23
N VAL A 311 9.74 -4.42 3.74
CA VAL A 311 9.99 -4.13 5.15
C VAL A 311 9.36 -2.80 5.57
N PHE A 312 9.41 -1.78 4.71
CA PHE A 312 8.71 -0.53 4.97
C PHE A 312 7.19 -0.71 5.02
N GLN A 313 6.62 -1.44 4.07
CA GLN A 313 5.19 -1.75 4.06
C GLN A 313 4.77 -2.61 5.27
N SER A 314 5.65 -3.47 5.81
CA SER A 314 5.36 -4.29 6.99
C SER A 314 5.06 -3.46 8.25
N ARG A 315 5.37 -2.16 8.27
CA ARG A 315 4.98 -1.25 9.35
C ARG A 315 3.47 -1.05 9.44
N SER A 316 2.75 -1.29 8.36
CA SER A 316 1.28 -1.31 8.35
C SER A 316 0.70 -2.59 8.98
N CYS A 317 1.49 -3.65 9.13
CA CYS A 317 1.06 -4.88 9.77
C CYS A 317 0.79 -4.67 11.27
N SER A 318 -0.13 -5.45 11.84
CA SER A 318 -0.39 -5.43 13.26
C SER A 318 0.85 -5.89 14.04
N ARG A 319 0.95 -5.52 15.31
CA ARG A 319 2.05 -6.01 16.19
C ARG A 319 2.13 -7.53 16.23
N CYS A 320 0.96 -8.19 16.26
CA CYS A 320 0.88 -9.65 16.33
C CYS A 320 1.41 -10.35 15.08
N THR A 321 1.25 -9.74 13.88
CA THR A 321 1.64 -10.37 12.61
C THR A 321 2.92 -9.81 12.02
N ARG A 322 3.43 -8.70 12.53
CA ARG A 322 4.61 -8.00 11.97
C ARG A 322 5.85 -8.87 11.94
N HIS A 323 6.14 -9.61 13.02
CA HIS A 323 7.28 -10.53 13.07
C HIS A 323 7.13 -11.65 12.04
N ALA A 324 5.92 -12.20 11.92
CA ALA A 324 5.60 -13.21 10.92
C ALA A 324 5.75 -12.66 9.50
N CYS A 325 5.29 -11.44 9.27
CA CYS A 325 5.41 -10.75 7.98
C CYS A 325 6.88 -10.52 7.60
N ILE A 326 7.71 -9.99 8.51
CA ILE A 326 9.15 -9.77 8.28
C ILE A 326 9.86 -11.10 8.08
N SER A 327 9.54 -12.13 8.87
CA SER A 327 10.06 -13.48 8.69
C SER A 327 9.79 -14.01 7.29
N MET A 328 8.56 -13.85 6.81
CA MET A 328 8.19 -14.31 5.47
C MET A 328 8.88 -13.50 4.35
N ILE A 329 9.02 -12.18 4.52
CA ILE A 329 9.73 -11.30 3.58
C ILE A 329 11.20 -11.73 3.42
N SER A 330 11.85 -12.15 4.51
CA SER A 330 13.26 -12.55 4.47
C SER A 330 13.54 -13.81 3.63
N PHE A 331 12.51 -14.63 3.37
CA PHE A 331 12.57 -15.75 2.43
C PHE A 331 12.18 -15.37 0.99
N GLY A 332 11.76 -14.14 0.75
CA GLY A 332 11.56 -13.61 -0.60
C GLY A 332 12.89 -13.46 -1.35
N SER A 333 12.83 -13.10 -2.62
CA SER A 333 14.02 -12.67 -3.32
C SER A 333 14.53 -11.35 -2.70
N ALA A 334 15.83 -11.21 -2.55
CA ALA A 334 16.41 -10.03 -1.88
C ALA A 334 16.07 -8.72 -2.60
N CYS A 335 15.98 -8.76 -3.93
CA CYS A 335 15.58 -7.61 -4.75
C CYS A 335 15.17 -8.07 -6.16
N SER A 336 14.56 -7.17 -6.92
CA SER A 336 14.20 -7.38 -8.33
C SER A 336 15.40 -7.75 -9.22
N TYR A 337 16.58 -7.20 -8.92
CA TYR A 337 17.83 -7.57 -9.59
C TYR A 337 18.16 -9.05 -9.39
N GLN A 338 18.11 -9.56 -8.16
CA GLN A 338 18.36 -10.97 -7.87
C GLN A 338 17.32 -11.86 -8.55
N THR A 339 16.06 -11.45 -8.59
CA THR A 339 15.00 -12.14 -9.32
C THR A 339 15.32 -12.24 -10.80
N GLY A 340 15.73 -11.14 -11.42
CA GLY A 340 16.15 -11.07 -12.81
C GLY A 340 17.42 -11.92 -13.08
N ALA A 341 18.43 -11.79 -12.23
CA ALA A 341 19.66 -12.56 -12.34
C ALA A 341 19.43 -14.07 -12.23
N THR A 342 18.57 -14.50 -11.27
CA THR A 342 18.21 -15.92 -11.11
C THR A 342 17.45 -16.44 -12.32
N LEU A 343 16.50 -15.67 -12.86
CA LEU A 343 15.78 -16.04 -14.08
C LEU A 343 16.71 -16.14 -15.28
N SER A 344 17.65 -15.19 -15.42
CA SER A 344 18.66 -15.18 -16.46
C SER A 344 19.59 -16.40 -16.38
N LEU A 345 19.99 -16.80 -15.15
CA LEU A 345 20.80 -17.99 -14.90
C LEU A 345 20.08 -19.28 -15.32
N PHE A 346 18.80 -19.44 -14.98
CA PHE A 346 17.99 -20.57 -15.44
C PHE A 346 17.77 -20.55 -16.95
N ASN A 347 17.64 -19.36 -17.56
CA ASN A 347 17.53 -19.23 -19.00
C ASN A 347 18.84 -19.62 -19.72
N ALA A 348 19.98 -19.22 -19.19
CA ALA A 348 21.31 -19.63 -19.68
C ALA A 348 21.52 -21.14 -19.62
N ALA A 349 20.95 -21.80 -18.59
CA ALA A 349 20.91 -23.24 -18.45
C ALA A 349 19.86 -23.95 -19.33
N HIS A 350 19.15 -23.22 -20.21
CA HIS A 350 18.03 -23.71 -21.03
C HIS A 350 16.87 -24.32 -20.24
N GLN A 351 16.71 -23.92 -18.96
CA GLN A 351 15.69 -24.45 -18.05
C GLN A 351 14.91 -23.30 -17.33
N PRO A 352 14.33 -22.32 -18.05
CA PRO A 352 13.68 -21.16 -17.43
C PRO A 352 12.50 -21.53 -16.54
N TRP A 353 11.85 -22.69 -16.80
CA TRP A 353 10.73 -23.20 -16.01
C TRP A 353 11.11 -23.51 -14.55
N LEU A 354 12.38 -23.78 -14.25
CA LEU A 354 12.88 -24.02 -12.87
C LEU A 354 12.73 -22.80 -11.96
N PHE A 355 12.51 -21.62 -12.52
CA PHE A 355 12.22 -20.42 -11.74
C PHE A 355 10.92 -20.52 -10.91
N VAL A 356 9.90 -21.21 -11.46
CA VAL A 356 8.63 -21.43 -10.75
C VAL A 356 8.79 -22.32 -9.51
N PRO A 357 9.36 -23.53 -9.60
CA PRO A 357 9.62 -24.34 -8.41
C PRO A 357 10.59 -23.68 -7.44
N TYR A 358 11.58 -22.91 -7.90
CA TYR A 358 12.46 -22.12 -7.05
C TYR A 358 11.68 -21.13 -6.17
N LEU A 359 10.83 -20.28 -6.76
CA LEU A 359 9.99 -19.35 -6.01
C LEU A 359 9.02 -20.07 -5.08
N SER A 360 8.44 -21.18 -5.53
CA SER A 360 7.53 -22.00 -4.72
C SER A 360 8.25 -22.57 -3.49
N LEU A 361 9.48 -23.04 -3.66
CA LEU A 361 10.30 -23.57 -2.56
C LEU A 361 10.61 -22.49 -1.53
N LEU A 362 11.02 -21.29 -1.97
CA LEU A 362 11.26 -20.16 -1.09
C LEU A 362 10.00 -19.79 -0.27
N PHE A 363 8.86 -19.72 -0.95
CA PHE A 363 7.59 -19.40 -0.29
C PHE A 363 7.19 -20.48 0.73
N ILE A 364 7.29 -21.75 0.37
CA ILE A 364 6.95 -22.88 1.26
C ILE A 364 7.89 -22.91 2.46
N THR A 365 9.20 -22.74 2.25
CA THR A 365 10.20 -22.69 3.32
C THR A 365 9.93 -21.53 4.28
N GLY A 366 9.66 -20.34 3.73
CA GLY A 366 9.27 -19.17 4.51
C GLY A 366 7.98 -19.40 5.31
N ALA A 367 6.98 -20.01 4.70
CA ALA A 367 5.71 -20.34 5.35
C ALA A 367 5.90 -21.34 6.51
N ILE A 368 6.70 -22.40 6.31
CA ILE A 368 7.01 -23.39 7.34
C ILE A 368 7.77 -22.71 8.50
N HIS A 369 8.83 -21.96 8.17
CA HIS A 369 9.62 -21.23 9.17
C HIS A 369 8.74 -20.28 9.98
N THR A 370 7.96 -19.44 9.30
CA THR A 370 7.08 -18.47 9.95
C THR A 370 6.06 -19.14 10.87
N ARG A 371 5.48 -20.25 10.44
CA ARG A 371 4.55 -21.04 11.26
C ARG A 371 5.21 -21.64 12.50
N LEU A 372 6.42 -22.14 12.38
CA LEU A 372 7.16 -22.75 13.50
C LEU A 372 7.45 -21.73 14.59
N TRP A 373 7.82 -20.50 14.21
CA TRP A 373 8.22 -19.47 15.18
C TRP A 373 7.04 -18.61 15.69
N ASN A 374 6.01 -18.38 14.88
CA ASN A 374 4.91 -17.47 15.25
C ASN A 374 3.59 -18.19 15.54
N GLY A 375 3.48 -19.49 15.24
CA GLY A 375 2.25 -20.25 15.42
C GLY A 375 1.13 -19.87 14.46
N SER A 376 -0.12 -20.20 14.84
CA SER A 376 -1.31 -19.85 14.05
C SER A 376 -2.10 -18.73 14.72
N LEU A 377 -2.64 -17.81 13.93
CA LEU A 377 -3.54 -16.77 14.43
C LEU A 377 -4.94 -17.34 14.68
N LYS A 378 -5.51 -16.98 15.82
CA LYS A 378 -6.93 -17.28 16.08
C LYS A 378 -7.81 -16.41 15.17
N PRO A 379 -8.99 -16.89 14.75
CA PRO A 379 -9.98 -16.04 14.09
C PRO A 379 -10.31 -14.86 15.02
N SER A 380 -10.12 -13.63 14.54
CA SER A 380 -10.57 -12.45 15.27
C SER A 380 -12.03 -12.17 14.95
N GLU A 381 -12.76 -11.57 15.89
CA GLU A 381 -14.14 -11.10 15.65
C GLU A 381 -14.23 -10.04 14.55
N ASP A 382 -13.11 -9.41 14.21
CA ASP A 382 -12.94 -8.47 13.08
C ASP A 382 -13.27 -9.06 11.71
N GLN A 383 -13.38 -10.39 11.57
CA GLN A 383 -13.78 -11.02 10.29
C GLN A 383 -15.19 -10.64 9.84
N ARG A 384 -16.05 -10.17 10.76
CA ARG A 384 -17.42 -9.73 10.42
C ARG A 384 -17.46 -8.43 9.61
N LEU A 385 -16.33 -7.69 9.55
CA LEU A 385 -16.24 -6.41 8.84
C LEU A 385 -15.55 -6.49 7.48
N THR A 386 -15.01 -7.65 7.12
CA THR A 386 -14.48 -7.90 5.76
C THR A 386 -15.63 -8.29 4.83
N GLU A 387 -16.61 -7.41 4.68
CA GLU A 387 -17.55 -7.54 3.57
C GLU A 387 -16.80 -7.41 2.25
N PRO A 388 -17.17 -8.23 1.25
CA PRO A 388 -16.55 -8.17 -0.06
C PRO A 388 -16.69 -6.75 -0.61
N THR A 389 -15.58 -6.13 -0.93
CA THR A 389 -15.55 -4.79 -1.54
C THR A 389 -16.09 -4.84 -2.98
N TRP A 390 -16.70 -3.73 -3.43
CA TRP A 390 -17.15 -3.61 -4.82
C TRP A 390 -15.95 -3.55 -5.75
N LEU A 391 -15.93 -4.38 -6.81
CA LEU A 391 -14.97 -4.25 -7.88
C LEU A 391 -15.34 -3.04 -8.74
N GLN A 392 -14.36 -2.19 -8.98
CA GLN A 392 -14.54 -0.95 -9.73
C GLN A 392 -13.42 -0.77 -10.74
N TRP A 393 -13.69 -0.07 -11.83
CA TRP A 393 -12.65 0.27 -12.79
C TRP A 393 -11.61 1.20 -12.16
N PRO A 394 -10.29 0.89 -12.30
CA PRO A 394 -9.25 1.70 -11.71
C PRO A 394 -9.20 3.09 -12.37
N ARG A 395 -8.94 4.12 -11.55
CA ARG A 395 -8.77 5.49 -12.04
C ARG A 395 -7.30 5.77 -12.30
N TRP A 396 -6.97 6.09 -13.52
CA TRP A 396 -5.61 6.38 -13.93
C TRP A 396 -4.93 7.46 -13.08
N ARG A 397 -5.67 8.43 -12.59
CA ARG A 397 -5.14 9.46 -11.69
C ARG A 397 -4.58 8.88 -10.39
N ASN A 398 -5.28 7.94 -9.77
CA ASN A 398 -4.85 7.27 -8.55
C ASN A 398 -3.68 6.31 -8.83
N VAL A 399 -3.80 5.55 -9.91
CA VAL A 399 -2.77 4.58 -10.34
C VAL A 399 -1.44 5.29 -10.64
N THR A 400 -1.47 6.37 -11.42
CA THR A 400 -0.26 7.14 -11.74
C THR A 400 0.35 7.79 -10.51
N TRP A 401 -0.48 8.25 -9.58
CA TRP A 401 0.01 8.80 -8.33
C TRP A 401 0.72 7.73 -7.46
N MET A 402 0.09 6.56 -7.26
CA MET A 402 0.70 5.45 -6.52
C MET A 402 2.01 5.00 -7.17
N LEU A 403 2.01 4.85 -8.50
CA LEU A 403 3.20 4.48 -9.26
C LEU A 403 4.31 5.52 -9.09
N LYS A 404 3.99 6.81 -9.18
CA LYS A 404 4.97 7.89 -8.98
C LYS A 404 5.63 7.81 -7.60
N ASN A 405 4.86 7.48 -6.55
CA ASN A 405 5.41 7.34 -5.20
C ASN A 405 6.36 6.15 -5.07
N ILE A 406 6.00 5.00 -5.66
CA ILE A 406 6.86 3.81 -5.71
C ILE A 406 8.17 4.15 -6.43
N LEU A 407 8.09 4.80 -7.59
CA LEU A 407 9.27 5.20 -8.36
C LEU A 407 10.13 6.23 -7.63
N ARG A 408 9.51 7.20 -6.98
CA ARG A 408 10.23 8.18 -6.16
C ARG A 408 11.01 7.49 -5.04
N GLN A 409 10.38 6.58 -4.29
CA GLN A 409 11.07 5.82 -3.24
C GLN A 409 12.22 4.97 -3.81
N PHE A 410 12.02 4.33 -4.94
CA PHE A 410 13.05 3.56 -5.61
C PHE A 410 14.25 4.44 -5.98
N ILE A 411 14.02 5.58 -6.65
CA ILE A 411 15.09 6.45 -7.11
C ILE A 411 15.79 7.18 -5.95
N THR A 412 15.03 7.65 -4.93
CA THR A 412 15.61 8.50 -3.87
C THR A 412 16.15 7.73 -2.68
N GLN A 413 15.72 6.48 -2.46
CA GLN A 413 16.10 5.70 -1.28
C GLN A 413 16.84 4.41 -1.65
N ALA A 414 16.24 3.57 -2.52
CA ALA A 414 16.83 2.27 -2.84
C ALA A 414 18.09 2.40 -3.71
N MET A 415 18.04 3.18 -4.79
CA MET A 415 19.17 3.33 -5.72
C MET A 415 20.39 3.99 -5.08
N PRO A 416 20.30 5.11 -4.35
CA PRO A 416 21.48 5.68 -3.71
C PRO A 416 22.15 4.73 -2.71
N LEU A 417 21.37 4.02 -1.91
CA LEU A 417 21.90 3.02 -0.98
C LEU A 417 22.62 1.89 -1.73
N PHE A 418 22.03 1.41 -2.82
CA PHE A 418 22.65 0.38 -3.65
C PHE A 418 23.98 0.86 -4.27
N LEU A 419 24.04 2.07 -4.80
CA LEU A 419 25.26 2.65 -5.36
C LEU A 419 26.37 2.81 -4.30
N ILE A 420 26.01 3.17 -3.07
CA ILE A 420 26.96 3.19 -1.94
C ILE A 420 27.52 1.79 -1.69
N ILE A 421 26.67 0.75 -1.68
CA ILE A 421 27.10 -0.65 -1.48
C ILE A 421 28.02 -1.09 -2.62
N CYS A 422 27.69 -0.76 -3.89
CA CYS A 422 28.57 -1.04 -5.04
C CYS A 422 29.94 -0.36 -4.87
N SER A 423 29.97 0.90 -4.43
CA SER A 423 31.22 1.61 -4.20
C SER A 423 32.08 0.94 -3.13
N VAL A 424 31.48 0.51 -2.03
CA VAL A 424 32.18 -0.22 -0.97
C VAL A 424 32.68 -1.57 -1.48
N ALA A 425 31.85 -2.31 -2.21
CA ALA A 425 32.24 -3.60 -2.81
C ALA A 425 33.41 -3.43 -3.81
N GLY A 426 33.37 -2.39 -4.67
CA GLY A 426 34.47 -2.10 -5.58
C GLY A 426 35.78 -1.73 -4.87
N MET A 427 35.71 -1.04 -3.73
CA MET A 427 36.89 -0.77 -2.90
C MET A 427 37.46 -2.03 -2.26
N LEU A 428 36.62 -2.94 -1.77
CA LEU A 428 37.04 -4.22 -1.19
C LEU A 428 37.65 -5.14 -2.24
N ASP A 429 37.06 -5.23 -3.41
CA ASP A 429 37.58 -5.98 -4.56
C ASP A 429 38.98 -5.45 -4.98
N TYR A 430 39.16 -4.13 -5.02
CA TYR A 430 40.47 -3.53 -5.25
C TYR A 430 41.49 -3.85 -4.16
N ALA A 431 41.09 -3.93 -2.92
CA ALA A 431 41.94 -4.30 -1.79
C ALA A 431 42.27 -5.81 -1.73
N GLY A 432 41.67 -6.64 -2.60
CA GLY A 432 41.86 -8.07 -2.64
C GLY A 432 41.14 -8.82 -1.50
N ILE A 433 40.10 -8.18 -0.91
CA ILE A 433 39.22 -8.74 0.10
C ILE A 433 37.86 -9.02 -0.58
#